data_1e903ebce92cc1ce3218a0f2b07682ac
#
_entry.id   1e903ebce92cc1ce3218a0f2b07682ac
#
_cell.length_a   1.000
_cell.length_b   1.000
_cell.length_c   1.000
_cell.angle_alpha   90.00
_cell.angle_beta   90.00
_cell.angle_gamma   90.00
#
_symmetry.space_group_name_H-M   'P 1'
#
loop_
_entity.id
_entity.type
_entity.pdbx_description
1 polymer ?
#
loop_
_entity_poly.entity_id
_entity_poly.type
_entity_poly.pdbx_seq_one_letter_code
_entity_poly.pdbx_strand_id
1 'polypeptide(L)'
;MKTAIVFYSQHHKNTRKLVDAIKETDLDVKLIDVSVTKVAELDGYDRIGIASGIYYSKFAKPLMEYLATHLPEGKEVFALYTCGQMRASYTKDIKALVEEKKGTYLGEYGCFGFDTFGPFKLVGGLQKGHPTEEEIQGAVAFFKTFQLD
;
A
#
# COMPACT_ATOMS: atom_id res chain seq x y z
N MET A 1 -1.63 -4.53 -19.25
CA MET A 1 -0.84 -5.00 -18.10
C MET A 1 -1.76 -5.26 -16.90
N LYS A 2 -1.67 -6.45 -16.33
CA LYS A 2 -2.51 -6.82 -15.18
C LYS A 2 -1.90 -6.35 -13.87
N THR A 3 -2.70 -5.70 -13.05
CA THR A 3 -2.26 -5.15 -11.75
C THR A 3 -3.07 -5.75 -10.60
N ALA A 4 -2.37 -6.16 -9.54
CA ALA A 4 -2.98 -6.49 -8.26
C ALA A 4 -2.46 -5.53 -7.21
N ILE A 5 -3.29 -5.15 -6.25
CA ILE A 5 -2.86 -4.39 -5.09
C ILE A 5 -3.11 -5.25 -3.86
N VAL A 6 -2.02 -5.61 -3.20
CA VAL A 6 -2.04 -6.39 -1.96
C VAL A 6 -1.98 -5.41 -0.81
N PHE A 7 -2.93 -5.47 0.10
CA PHE A 7 -3.01 -4.45 1.13
C PHE A 7 -3.42 -5.02 2.50
N TYR A 8 -3.12 -4.24 3.52
CA TYR A 8 -3.56 -4.46 4.89
C TYR A 8 -4.05 -3.13 5.45
N SER A 9 -5.31 -3.07 5.87
CA SER A 9 -5.91 -1.82 6.36
C SER A 9 -6.87 -2.12 7.49
N GLN A 10 -6.36 -2.08 8.72
CA GLN A 10 -7.15 -2.32 9.93
C GLN A 10 -7.52 -1.05 10.66
N HIS A 11 -6.60 -0.08 10.69
CA HIS A 11 -6.73 1.11 11.52
C HIS A 11 -7.47 2.20 10.76
N HIS A 12 -8.73 2.46 11.14
CA HIS A 12 -9.61 3.48 10.52
C HIS A 12 -9.81 3.31 9.02
N LYS A 13 -9.35 2.20 8.45
CA LYS A 13 -9.48 1.88 7.01
C LYS A 13 -8.92 2.98 6.09
N ASN A 14 -7.88 3.68 6.55
CA ASN A 14 -7.28 4.78 5.79
C ASN A 14 -6.73 4.32 4.43
N THR A 15 -5.91 3.27 4.45
CA THR A 15 -5.31 2.71 3.24
C THR A 15 -6.39 2.16 2.30
N ARG A 16 -7.44 1.57 2.88
CA ARG A 16 -8.58 1.05 2.10
C ARG A 16 -9.20 2.13 1.23
N LYS A 17 -9.29 3.35 1.74
CA LYS A 17 -9.86 4.47 0.97
C LYS A 17 -9.05 4.76 -0.28
N LEU A 18 -7.72 4.63 -0.20
CA LEU A 18 -6.84 4.84 -1.35
C LEU A 18 -7.02 3.74 -2.40
N VAL A 19 -7.00 2.48 -1.98
CA VAL A 19 -7.07 1.37 -2.92
C VAL A 19 -8.46 1.25 -3.55
N ASP A 20 -9.52 1.55 -2.80
CA ASP A 20 -10.87 1.54 -3.34
C ASP A 20 -11.05 2.62 -4.41
N ALA A 21 -10.47 3.80 -4.21
CA ALA A 21 -10.52 4.88 -5.20
C ALA A 21 -9.78 4.49 -6.49
N ILE A 22 -8.65 3.82 -6.38
CA ILE A 22 -7.93 3.30 -7.54
C ILE A 22 -8.79 2.27 -8.27
N LYS A 23 -9.42 1.36 -7.54
CA LYS A 23 -10.28 0.33 -8.12
C LYS A 23 -11.45 0.93 -8.89
N GLU A 24 -12.02 2.03 -8.40
CA GLU A 24 -13.10 2.72 -9.07
C GLU A 24 -12.68 3.29 -10.43
N THR A 25 -11.42 3.66 -10.58
CA THR A 25 -10.91 4.22 -11.84
C THR A 25 -10.43 3.14 -12.81
N ASP A 26 -10.11 1.95 -12.31
CA ASP A 26 -9.66 0.84 -13.13
C ASP A 26 -10.22 -0.46 -12.56
N LEU A 27 -11.36 -0.88 -13.10
CA LEU A 27 -12.09 -2.06 -12.61
C LEU A 27 -11.34 -3.36 -12.79
N ASP A 28 -10.32 -3.39 -13.64
CA ASP A 28 -9.51 -4.59 -13.86
C ASP A 28 -8.45 -4.81 -12.78
N VAL A 29 -8.18 -3.81 -11.94
CA VAL A 29 -7.27 -3.95 -10.82
C VAL A 29 -7.86 -4.93 -9.81
N LYS A 30 -7.07 -5.92 -9.41
CA LYS A 30 -7.47 -6.88 -8.37
C LYS A 30 -7.01 -6.39 -7.00
N LEU A 31 -7.92 -6.29 -6.05
CA LEU A 31 -7.60 -5.95 -4.67
C LEU A 31 -7.52 -7.22 -3.83
N ILE A 32 -6.43 -7.38 -3.08
CA ILE A 32 -6.20 -8.54 -2.22
C ILE A 32 -5.93 -8.05 -0.81
N ASP A 33 -6.89 -8.30 0.09
CA ASP A 33 -6.78 -7.93 1.50
C ASP A 33 -6.19 -9.12 2.26
N VAL A 34 -4.96 -8.99 2.73
CA VAL A 34 -4.25 -10.10 3.40
C VAL A 34 -4.80 -10.39 4.79
N SER A 35 -5.66 -9.54 5.35
CA SER A 35 -6.30 -9.82 6.62
C SER A 35 -7.42 -10.86 6.47
N VAL A 36 -7.94 -11.06 5.26
CA VAL A 36 -8.99 -12.03 4.95
C VAL A 36 -8.53 -13.12 4.00
N THR A 37 -7.70 -12.79 3.02
CA THR A 37 -7.23 -13.73 2.00
C THR A 37 -5.89 -14.33 2.42
N LYS A 38 -5.89 -15.62 2.75
CA LYS A 38 -4.67 -16.30 3.22
C LYS A 38 -3.78 -16.78 2.07
N VAL A 39 -4.39 -17.11 0.94
CA VAL A 39 -3.68 -17.63 -0.22
C VAL A 39 -4.19 -16.92 -1.47
N ALA A 40 -3.29 -16.25 -2.18
CA ALA A 40 -3.59 -15.68 -3.49
C ALA A 40 -2.33 -15.80 -4.33
N GLU A 41 -2.50 -16.18 -5.58
CA GLU A 41 -1.38 -16.29 -6.50
C GLU A 41 -1.17 -14.96 -7.22
N LEU A 42 0.06 -14.48 -7.19
CA LEU A 42 0.42 -13.21 -7.82
C LEU A 42 1.13 -13.39 -9.17
N ASP A 43 1.37 -14.65 -9.57
CA ASP A 43 2.11 -14.93 -10.80
C ASP A 43 1.46 -14.37 -12.05
N GLY A 44 0.13 -14.34 -12.09
CA GLY A 44 -0.62 -13.85 -13.24
C GLY A 44 -0.67 -12.34 -13.41
N TYR A 45 -0.04 -11.59 -12.50
CA TYR A 45 -0.05 -10.13 -12.53
C TYR A 45 1.33 -9.61 -12.90
N ASP A 46 1.36 -8.57 -13.71
CA ASP A 46 2.61 -7.96 -14.17
C ASP A 46 3.11 -6.90 -13.19
N ARG A 47 2.18 -6.27 -12.51
CA ARG A 47 2.45 -5.17 -11.59
C ARG A 47 1.75 -5.43 -10.26
N ILE A 48 2.49 -5.25 -9.17
CA ILE A 48 1.97 -5.48 -7.82
C ILE A 48 2.08 -4.19 -7.03
N GLY A 49 0.93 -3.69 -6.56
CA GLY A 49 0.89 -2.61 -5.59
C GLY A 49 0.92 -3.17 -4.19
N ILE A 50 1.61 -2.49 -3.29
CA ILE A 50 1.70 -2.88 -1.88
C ILE A 50 1.22 -1.70 -1.06
N ALA A 51 0.12 -1.88 -0.31
CA ALA A 51 -0.51 -0.77 0.40
C ALA A 51 -0.76 -1.10 1.87
N SER A 52 -0.44 -0.16 2.76
CA SER A 52 -0.57 -0.37 4.20
C SER A 52 -0.63 0.96 4.95
N GLY A 53 -1.23 0.93 6.15
CA GLY A 53 -0.91 1.91 7.16
C GLY A 53 0.50 1.67 7.69
N ILE A 54 0.98 2.59 8.52
CA ILE A 54 2.32 2.47 9.10
C ILE A 54 2.20 2.11 10.58
N TYR A 55 2.90 1.04 10.97
CA TYR A 55 2.90 0.49 12.32
C TYR A 55 4.34 0.43 12.83
N TYR A 56 4.67 1.23 13.83
CA TYR A 56 6.04 1.33 14.37
C TYR A 56 7.05 1.55 13.26
N SER A 57 6.78 2.55 12.41
CA SER A 57 7.66 2.99 11.31
C SER A 57 7.82 1.97 10.17
N LYS A 58 6.91 1.00 10.07
CA LYS A 58 6.97 -0.06 9.06
C LYS A 58 5.59 -0.38 8.49
N PHE A 59 5.58 -0.94 7.30
CA PHE A 59 4.37 -1.54 6.75
C PHE A 59 3.92 -2.70 7.65
N ALA A 60 2.63 -3.01 7.61
CA ALA A 60 2.05 -4.03 8.48
C ALA A 60 2.79 -5.36 8.36
N LYS A 61 3.11 -5.95 9.50
CA LYS A 61 3.86 -7.22 9.55
C LYS A 61 3.18 -8.36 8.79
N PRO A 62 1.85 -8.58 8.92
CA PRO A 62 1.20 -9.65 8.15
C PRO A 62 1.34 -9.47 6.64
N LEU A 63 1.34 -8.22 6.16
CA LEU A 63 1.53 -7.93 4.75
C LEU A 63 2.95 -8.26 4.31
N MET A 64 3.94 -7.86 5.07
CA MET A 64 5.34 -8.13 4.74
C MET A 64 5.65 -9.63 4.77
N GLU A 65 5.08 -10.35 5.73
CA GLU A 65 5.24 -11.81 5.81
C GLU A 65 4.61 -12.50 4.60
N TYR A 66 3.41 -12.05 4.20
CA TYR A 66 2.75 -12.58 3.01
C TYR A 66 3.62 -12.37 1.76
N LEU A 67 4.13 -11.16 1.58
CA LEU A 67 4.93 -10.81 0.41
C LEU A 67 6.26 -11.56 0.35
N ALA A 68 6.87 -11.82 1.51
CA ALA A 68 8.13 -12.55 1.56
C ALA A 68 8.02 -13.94 0.93
N THR A 69 6.84 -14.57 1.07
CA THR A 69 6.61 -15.91 0.51
C THR A 69 5.89 -15.91 -0.82
N HIS A 70 5.10 -14.88 -1.14
CA HIS A 70 4.20 -14.89 -2.30
C HIS A 70 4.58 -13.93 -3.42
N LEU A 71 5.44 -12.95 -3.18
CA LEU A 71 5.84 -12.02 -4.23
C LEU A 71 6.73 -12.76 -5.25
N PRO A 72 6.27 -12.91 -6.50
CA PRO A 72 7.09 -13.59 -7.51
C PRO A 72 8.27 -12.72 -7.95
N GLU A 73 9.25 -13.36 -8.57
CA GLU A 73 10.39 -12.63 -9.12
C GLU A 73 10.00 -11.84 -10.36
N GLY A 74 10.73 -10.75 -10.60
CA GLY A 74 10.65 -9.99 -11.83
C GLY A 74 9.43 -9.09 -12.02
N LYS A 75 8.68 -8.82 -10.95
CA LYS A 75 7.48 -7.97 -11.07
C LYS A 75 7.80 -6.49 -10.92
N GLU A 76 6.98 -5.65 -11.55
CA GLU A 76 6.97 -4.23 -11.25
C GLU A 76 6.21 -4.02 -9.95
N VAL A 77 6.73 -3.18 -9.05
CA VAL A 77 6.14 -2.98 -7.73
C VAL A 77 6.06 -1.50 -7.40
N PHE A 78 4.91 -1.06 -6.91
CA PHE A 78 4.75 0.27 -6.34
C PHE A 78 4.18 0.17 -4.92
N ALA A 79 4.34 1.23 -4.14
CA ALA A 79 3.87 1.23 -2.76
C ALA A 79 2.95 2.40 -2.49
N LEU A 80 1.97 2.18 -1.60
CA LEU A 80 1.06 3.20 -1.10
C LEU A 80 1.02 3.09 0.42
N TYR A 81 1.03 4.23 1.11
CA TYR A 81 0.88 4.17 2.56
C TYR A 81 0.15 5.38 3.13
N THR A 82 -0.44 5.17 4.32
CA THR A 82 -1.02 6.23 5.12
C THR A 82 -0.31 6.25 6.47
N CYS A 83 -0.08 7.43 7.01
CA CYS A 83 0.70 7.59 8.23
C CYS A 83 0.25 8.78 9.06
N GLY A 84 0.62 8.77 10.34
CA GLY A 84 0.40 9.93 11.21
C GLY A 84 1.50 10.96 11.10
N GLN A 85 2.72 10.52 10.75
CA GLN A 85 3.88 11.37 10.52
C GLN A 85 4.58 10.90 9.27
N MET A 86 4.96 11.83 8.39
CA MET A 86 5.59 11.49 7.12
C MET A 86 7.10 11.22 7.29
N ARG A 87 7.57 10.06 6.79
CA ARG A 87 8.99 9.69 6.80
C ARG A 87 9.32 8.87 5.56
N ALA A 88 10.45 9.18 4.94
CA ALA A 88 10.90 8.48 3.73
C ALA A 88 11.33 7.03 4.00
N SER A 89 11.68 6.70 5.23
CA SER A 89 12.19 5.37 5.58
C SER A 89 11.13 4.26 5.61
N TYR A 90 9.86 4.59 5.52
CA TYR A 90 8.78 3.60 5.64
C TYR A 90 8.82 2.52 4.54
N THR A 91 9.35 2.83 3.37
CA THR A 91 9.40 1.89 2.24
C THR A 91 10.72 1.15 2.11
N LYS A 92 11.62 1.31 3.07
CA LYS A 92 12.95 0.69 3.03
C LYS A 92 12.88 -0.83 2.87
N ASP A 93 12.03 -1.49 3.66
CA ASP A 93 11.92 -2.95 3.63
C ASP A 93 11.28 -3.43 2.31
N ILE A 94 10.35 -2.65 1.76
CA ILE A 94 9.74 -2.95 0.47
C ILE A 94 10.77 -2.91 -0.65
N LYS A 95 11.58 -1.87 -0.67
CA LYS A 95 12.66 -1.73 -1.68
C LYS A 95 13.64 -2.89 -1.62
N ALA A 96 14.02 -3.29 -0.39
CA ALA A 96 14.91 -4.43 -0.20
C ALA A 96 14.29 -5.74 -0.69
N LEU A 97 13.01 -5.95 -0.41
CA LEU A 97 12.29 -7.15 -0.87
C LEU A 97 12.21 -7.19 -2.39
N VAL A 98 11.88 -6.07 -3.03
CA VAL A 98 11.79 -5.99 -4.49
C VAL A 98 13.14 -6.32 -5.13
N GLU A 99 14.23 -5.80 -4.56
CA GLU A 99 15.57 -6.11 -5.05
C GLU A 99 15.88 -7.60 -4.90
N GLU A 100 15.56 -8.18 -3.74
CA GLU A 100 15.76 -9.62 -3.49
C GLU A 100 14.99 -10.46 -4.51
N LYS A 101 13.79 -10.04 -4.89
CA LYS A 101 12.93 -10.74 -5.85
C LYS A 101 13.21 -10.33 -7.31
N LYS A 102 14.27 -9.60 -7.56
CA LYS A 102 14.70 -9.19 -8.90
C LYS A 102 13.63 -8.40 -9.65
N GLY A 103 12.82 -7.64 -8.92
CA GLY A 103 11.76 -6.81 -9.48
C GLY A 103 12.23 -5.41 -9.79
N THR A 104 11.30 -4.60 -10.29
CA THR A 104 11.51 -3.18 -10.56
C THR A 104 10.64 -2.35 -9.63
N TYR A 105 11.25 -1.50 -8.83
CA TYR A 105 10.50 -0.62 -7.93
C TYR A 105 10.11 0.67 -8.67
N LEU A 106 8.81 0.90 -8.83
CA LEU A 106 8.29 2.03 -9.61
C LEU A 106 8.18 3.33 -8.81
N GLY A 107 8.11 3.25 -7.50
CA GLY A 107 7.96 4.40 -6.64
C GLY A 107 6.88 4.20 -5.59
N GLU A 108 6.58 5.29 -4.89
CA GLU A 108 5.64 5.24 -3.76
C GLU A 108 4.82 6.52 -3.66
N TYR A 109 3.64 6.40 -3.10
CA TYR A 109 2.80 7.54 -2.71
C TYR A 109 2.41 7.35 -1.25
N GLY A 110 2.65 8.36 -0.42
CA GLY A 110 2.25 8.35 0.96
C GLY A 110 1.45 9.60 1.30
N CYS A 111 0.48 9.47 2.18
CA CYS A 111 -0.29 10.60 2.67
C CYS A 111 -0.65 10.41 4.14
N PHE A 112 -1.21 11.45 4.75
CA PHE A 112 -1.67 11.35 6.13
C PHE A 112 -2.94 10.50 6.23
N GLY A 113 -3.09 9.82 7.36
CA GLY A 113 -4.28 9.10 7.73
C GLY A 113 -4.53 9.27 9.22
N PHE A 114 -5.79 9.23 9.64
CA PHE A 114 -6.12 9.34 11.06
C PHE A 114 -5.46 8.17 11.80
N ASP A 115 -4.57 8.50 12.73
CA ASP A 115 -3.72 7.51 13.40
C ASP A 115 -3.91 7.58 14.92
N THR A 116 -4.48 6.52 15.51
CA THR A 116 -4.61 6.36 16.96
C THR A 116 -3.76 5.20 17.47
N PHE A 117 -2.85 4.69 16.63
CA PHE A 117 -2.04 3.54 16.97
C PHE A 117 -0.93 3.89 17.98
N GLY A 118 -0.74 3.00 18.96
CA GLY A 118 0.33 3.18 19.95
C GLY A 118 0.18 4.46 20.76
N PRO A 119 1.24 5.26 20.92
CA PRO A 119 1.22 6.47 21.74
C PRO A 119 0.29 7.56 21.21
N PHE A 120 -0.07 7.52 19.93
CA PHE A 120 -0.96 8.54 19.35
C PHE A 120 -2.36 8.49 19.96
N LYS A 121 -2.77 7.32 20.43
CA LYS A 121 -4.05 7.15 21.09
C LYS A 121 -4.19 8.03 22.35
N LEU A 122 -3.08 8.26 23.04
CA LEU A 122 -3.07 9.04 24.28
C LEU A 122 -3.39 10.51 24.08
N VAL A 123 -3.15 11.03 22.88
CA VAL A 123 -3.41 12.43 22.53
C VAL A 123 -4.62 12.59 21.60
N GLY A 124 -5.48 11.57 21.52
CA GLY A 124 -6.68 11.61 20.69
C GLY A 124 -6.44 11.28 19.22
N GLY A 125 -5.23 10.80 18.87
CA GLY A 125 -4.86 10.44 17.52
C GLY A 125 -4.14 11.56 16.79
N LEU A 126 -3.56 11.24 15.65
CA LEU A 126 -2.92 12.19 14.75
C LEU A 126 -3.67 12.24 13.42
N GLN A 127 -3.65 13.41 12.77
CA GLN A 127 -4.18 13.59 11.42
C GLN A 127 -5.66 13.23 11.28
N LYS A 128 -6.48 13.62 12.27
CA LYS A 128 -7.93 13.41 12.19
C LYS A 128 -8.48 14.11 10.95
N GLY A 129 -9.36 13.42 10.22
CA GLY A 129 -9.91 13.92 8.96
C GLY A 129 -9.10 13.56 7.73
N HIS A 130 -7.97 12.88 7.90
CA HIS A 130 -7.15 12.38 6.80
C HIS A 130 -7.36 10.87 6.63
N PRO A 131 -7.21 10.33 5.41
CA PRO A 131 -6.88 11.09 4.20
C PRO A 131 -8.04 11.96 3.75
N THR A 132 -7.70 13.14 3.22
CA THR A 132 -8.67 14.05 2.60
C THR A 132 -9.00 13.54 1.19
N GLU A 133 -10.05 14.07 0.59
CA GLU A 133 -10.39 13.74 -0.79
C GLU A 133 -9.24 14.07 -1.74
N GLU A 134 -8.55 15.20 -1.52
CA GLU A 134 -7.39 15.59 -2.31
C GLU A 134 -6.27 14.54 -2.21
N GLU A 135 -6.01 14.03 -1.01
CA GLU A 135 -4.99 13.01 -0.80
C GLU A 135 -5.37 11.68 -1.48
N ILE A 136 -6.64 11.32 -1.42
CA ILE A 136 -7.15 10.12 -2.09
C ILE A 136 -6.97 10.26 -3.61
N GLN A 137 -7.31 11.43 -4.17
CA GLN A 137 -7.14 11.67 -5.60
C GLN A 137 -5.64 11.72 -5.99
N GLY A 138 -4.77 12.10 -5.07
CA GLY A 138 -3.32 12.01 -5.26
C GLY A 138 -2.86 10.58 -5.48
N ALA A 139 -3.42 9.64 -4.73
CA ALA A 139 -3.09 8.22 -4.93
C ALA A 139 -3.56 7.72 -6.30
N VAL A 140 -4.75 8.14 -6.73
CA VAL A 140 -5.28 7.82 -8.06
C VAL A 140 -4.36 8.39 -9.15
N ALA A 141 -3.96 9.64 -9.02
CA ALA A 141 -3.06 10.28 -10.00
C ALA A 141 -1.71 9.57 -10.07
N PHE A 142 -1.17 9.18 -8.93
CA PHE A 142 0.08 8.41 -8.87
C PHE A 142 -0.07 7.08 -9.63
N PHE A 143 -1.14 6.34 -9.36
CA PHE A 143 -1.40 5.07 -10.04
C PHE A 143 -1.52 5.25 -11.55
N LYS A 144 -2.21 6.31 -11.99
CA LYS A 144 -2.42 6.57 -13.41
C LYS A 144 -1.12 6.83 -14.17
N THR A 145 -0.05 7.26 -13.49
CA THR A 145 1.24 7.46 -14.16
C THR A 145 1.78 6.16 -14.75
N PHE A 146 1.41 5.02 -14.17
CA PHE A 146 1.86 3.71 -14.65
C PHE A 146 1.02 3.17 -15.81
N GLN A 147 -0.12 3.76 -16.07
CA GLN A 147 -1.05 3.30 -17.10
C GLN A 147 -0.83 3.96 -18.46
N LEU A 148 0.13 4.86 -18.55
CA LEU A 148 0.41 5.61 -19.78
C LEU A 148 1.33 4.86 -20.73
N ASP A 149 1.74 3.67 -20.40
CA ASP A 149 2.63 2.84 -21.22
C ASP A 149 1.88 2.05 -22.29
#